data_150c9661cbe4b240c48c518cdbf4601c
#
_entry.id   150c9661cbe4b240c48c518cdbf4601c
#
_cell.length_a   1.000
_cell.length_b   1.000
_cell.length_c   1.000
_cell.angle_alpha   90.00
_cell.angle_beta   90.00
_cell.angle_gamma   90.00
#
_symmetry.space_group_name_H-M   'P 1'
#
loop_
_entity.id
_entity.type
_entity.pdbx_description
1 polymer ?
#
loop_
_entity_poly.entity_id
_entity_poly.type
_entity_poly.pdbx_seq_one_letter_code
_entity_poly.pdbx_strand_id
1 'polypeptide(L)'
;NGRIHLGAARLIYATLVLVAISTGLLLGLAALGVSLPVDQAGRAVPFWEDVIAAGVAVFAYSVFFSTPLDLLTWPVAVGMMAHALRWGTLVILDTSAATGAFVASAVVGLILTPVAHRWHMPWAAIGFASVVSMMPGSNLFRMASGLLEIAGSTGTSLDLISATIADGVAALTVTLAISFGLLTPKLAIDWLHERTARAAH
;
A
#
# COMPACT_ATOMS: atom_id res chain seq x y z
N ASN A 1 -9.52 25.54 -8.73
CA ASN A 1 -10.53 24.91 -7.86
C ASN A 1 -10.98 23.51 -8.35
N GLY A 2 -11.05 23.21 -9.66
CA GLY A 2 -11.51 21.91 -10.17
C GLY A 2 -10.70 20.70 -9.70
N ARG A 3 -9.38 20.83 -9.47
CA ARG A 3 -8.53 19.73 -8.99
C ARG A 3 -8.82 19.32 -7.55
N ILE A 4 -9.24 20.26 -6.71
CA ILE A 4 -9.59 20.00 -5.29
C ILE A 4 -10.90 19.21 -5.23
N HIS A 5 -11.91 19.59 -6.03
CA HIS A 5 -13.18 18.87 -6.08
C HIS A 5 -13.00 17.43 -6.59
N LEU A 6 -12.14 17.24 -7.60
CA LEU A 6 -11.82 15.90 -8.09
C LEU A 6 -11.10 15.05 -7.04
N GLY A 7 -10.15 15.65 -6.30
CA GLY A 7 -9.48 14.98 -5.18
C GLY A 7 -10.45 14.59 -4.06
N ALA A 8 -11.33 15.50 -3.67
CA ALA A 8 -12.35 15.23 -2.65
C ALA A 8 -13.32 14.13 -3.10
N ALA A 9 -13.80 14.16 -4.34
CA ALA A 9 -14.68 13.13 -4.87
C ALA A 9 -14.02 11.74 -4.86
N ARG A 10 -12.73 11.64 -5.23
CA ARG A 10 -11.97 10.40 -5.16
C ARG A 10 -11.77 9.90 -3.73
N LEU A 11 -11.54 10.79 -2.78
CA LEU A 11 -11.43 10.46 -1.36
C LEU A 11 -12.75 9.91 -0.82
N ILE A 12 -13.86 10.57 -1.10
CA ILE A 12 -15.20 10.11 -0.70
C ILE A 12 -15.49 8.74 -1.29
N TYR A 13 -15.24 8.56 -2.59
CA TYR A 13 -15.44 7.27 -3.25
C TYR A 13 -14.58 6.15 -2.62
N ALA A 14 -13.29 6.41 -2.40
CA ALA A 14 -12.39 5.45 -1.76
C ALA A 14 -12.86 5.08 -0.34
N THR A 15 -13.32 6.06 0.44
CA THR A 15 -13.88 5.83 1.77
C THR A 15 -15.14 4.96 1.72
N LEU A 16 -16.06 5.24 0.80
CA LEU A 16 -17.28 4.43 0.62
C LEU A 16 -16.95 2.98 0.24
N VAL A 17 -15.99 2.77 -0.66
CA VAL A 17 -15.52 1.43 -1.04
C VAL A 17 -14.91 0.70 0.15
N LEU A 18 -14.04 1.36 0.93
CA LEU A 18 -13.44 0.77 2.14
C LEU A 18 -14.50 0.39 3.18
N VAL A 19 -15.47 1.27 3.42
CA VAL A 19 -16.60 0.99 4.33
C VAL A 19 -17.41 -0.20 3.83
N ALA A 20 -17.74 -0.25 2.55
CA ALA A 20 -18.51 -1.36 1.96
C ALA A 20 -17.78 -2.70 2.09
N ILE A 21 -16.46 -2.75 1.78
CA ILE A 21 -15.63 -3.95 1.90
C ILE A 21 -15.55 -4.38 3.37
N SER A 22 -15.26 -3.45 4.28
CA SER A 22 -15.17 -3.74 5.72
C SER A 22 -16.49 -4.28 6.27
N THR A 23 -17.61 -3.64 5.90
CA THR A 23 -18.95 -4.08 6.33
C THR A 23 -19.27 -5.47 5.79
N GLY A 24 -19.02 -5.74 4.51
CA GLY A 24 -19.27 -7.04 3.91
C GLY A 24 -18.46 -8.16 4.57
N LEU A 25 -17.18 -7.89 4.87
CA LEU A 25 -16.30 -8.84 5.54
C LEU A 25 -16.74 -9.11 6.99
N LEU A 26 -17.09 -8.05 7.73
CA LEU A 26 -17.58 -8.18 9.10
C LEU A 26 -18.92 -8.92 9.18
N LEU A 27 -19.84 -8.66 8.26
CA LEU A 27 -21.09 -9.41 8.16
C LEU A 27 -20.83 -10.90 7.85
N GLY A 28 -19.88 -11.19 6.96
CA GLY A 28 -19.47 -12.57 6.66
C GLY A 28 -18.89 -13.29 7.87
N LEU A 29 -18.01 -12.62 8.64
CA LEU A 29 -17.45 -13.18 9.88
C LEU A 29 -18.53 -13.38 10.94
N ALA A 30 -19.42 -12.41 11.13
CA ALA A 30 -20.53 -12.52 12.06
C ALA A 30 -21.48 -13.69 11.70
N ALA A 31 -21.77 -13.88 10.42
CA ALA A 31 -22.59 -15.00 9.96
C ALA A 31 -21.94 -16.37 10.21
N LEU A 32 -20.60 -16.42 10.23
CA LEU A 32 -19.82 -17.63 10.52
C LEU A 32 -19.55 -17.82 12.02
N GLY A 33 -19.94 -16.86 12.89
CA GLY A 33 -19.65 -16.89 14.31
C GLY A 33 -18.14 -16.74 14.62
N VAL A 34 -17.36 -16.18 13.71
CA VAL A 34 -15.91 -15.99 13.87
C VAL A 34 -15.64 -14.54 14.26
N SER A 35 -14.92 -14.33 15.37
CA SER A 35 -14.38 -13.03 15.75
C SER A 35 -12.97 -12.88 15.20
N LEU A 36 -12.61 -11.66 14.74
CA LEU A 36 -11.23 -11.36 14.40
C LEU A 36 -10.40 -11.24 15.68
N PRO A 37 -9.25 -11.91 15.76
CA PRO A 37 -8.31 -11.68 16.84
C PRO A 37 -7.76 -10.26 16.74
N VAL A 38 -8.19 -9.36 17.60
CA VAL A 38 -7.75 -7.96 17.68
C VAL A 38 -6.26 -7.87 18.08
N ASP A 39 -5.75 -8.94 18.69
CA ASP A 39 -4.47 -8.96 19.40
C ASP A 39 -3.33 -9.72 18.69
N GLN A 40 -3.55 -10.20 17.47
CA GLN A 40 -2.47 -10.86 16.74
C GLN A 40 -1.69 -9.85 15.90
N ALA A 41 -0.55 -9.39 16.46
CA ALA A 41 0.55 -8.88 15.64
C ALA A 41 0.78 -9.88 14.49
N GLY A 42 0.74 -9.40 13.25
CA GLY A 42 0.83 -10.28 12.09
C GLY A 42 1.99 -11.24 12.24
N ARG A 43 1.72 -12.54 12.04
CA ARG A 43 2.76 -13.59 12.05
C ARG A 43 3.86 -13.17 11.09
N ALA A 44 5.12 -13.26 11.54
CA ALA A 44 6.26 -13.03 10.66
C ALA A 44 6.19 -14.02 9.49
N VAL A 45 5.97 -13.51 8.29
CA VAL A 45 5.87 -14.33 7.08
C VAL A 45 7.30 -14.69 6.66
N PRO A 46 7.59 -15.97 6.33
CA PRO A 46 8.89 -16.37 5.79
C PRO A 46 9.22 -15.57 4.53
N PHE A 47 10.50 -15.21 4.37
CA PHE A 47 10.99 -14.39 3.27
C PHE A 47 10.46 -14.82 1.89
N TRP A 48 10.57 -16.10 1.57
CA TRP A 48 10.17 -16.63 0.26
C TRP A 48 8.67 -16.60 0.04
N GLU A 49 7.88 -16.83 1.08
CA GLU A 49 6.43 -16.74 1.00
C GLU A 49 5.97 -15.30 0.73
N ASP A 50 6.57 -14.31 1.41
CA ASP A 50 6.27 -12.88 1.22
C ASP A 50 6.62 -12.44 -0.20
N VAL A 51 7.81 -12.78 -0.70
CA VAL A 51 8.28 -12.38 -2.03
C VAL A 51 7.46 -13.04 -3.15
N ILE A 52 7.15 -14.35 -3.03
CA ILE A 52 6.35 -15.06 -4.04
C ILE A 52 4.90 -14.54 -4.04
N ALA A 53 4.30 -14.40 -2.86
CA ALA A 53 2.94 -13.87 -2.73
C ALA A 53 2.83 -12.45 -3.30
N ALA A 54 3.85 -11.61 -3.06
CA ALA A 54 3.92 -10.29 -3.65
C ALA A 54 3.98 -10.34 -5.18
N GLY A 55 4.77 -11.24 -5.75
CA GLY A 55 4.84 -11.45 -7.20
C GLY A 55 3.49 -11.81 -7.80
N VAL A 56 2.77 -12.75 -7.18
CA VAL A 56 1.42 -13.15 -7.61
C VAL A 56 0.44 -11.99 -7.49
N ALA A 57 0.46 -11.25 -6.38
CA ALA A 57 -0.40 -10.10 -6.17
C ALA A 57 -0.14 -8.99 -7.20
N VAL A 58 1.13 -8.63 -7.43
CA VAL A 58 1.50 -7.60 -8.42
C VAL A 58 1.13 -8.03 -9.83
N PHE A 59 1.31 -9.30 -10.18
CA PHE A 59 0.83 -9.84 -11.46
C PHE A 59 -0.68 -9.65 -11.62
N ALA A 60 -1.47 -10.06 -10.62
CA ALA A 60 -2.92 -9.93 -10.65
C ALA A 60 -3.37 -8.46 -10.78
N TYR A 61 -2.77 -7.54 -9.99
CA TYR A 61 -3.06 -6.11 -10.09
C TYR A 61 -2.64 -5.50 -11.42
N SER A 62 -1.50 -5.92 -11.98
CA SER A 62 -1.04 -5.45 -13.28
C SER A 62 -2.00 -5.87 -14.39
N VAL A 63 -2.52 -7.08 -14.35
CA VAL A 63 -3.59 -7.55 -15.26
C VAL A 63 -4.87 -6.75 -15.05
N PHE A 64 -5.27 -6.51 -13.81
CA PHE A 64 -6.44 -5.69 -13.48
C PHE A 64 -6.33 -4.27 -14.03
N PHE A 65 -5.14 -3.66 -14.01
CA PHE A 65 -4.86 -2.34 -14.60
C PHE A 65 -4.60 -2.39 -16.12
N SER A 66 -4.88 -3.53 -16.75
CA SER A 66 -4.71 -3.70 -18.20
C SER A 66 -3.30 -3.43 -18.70
N THR A 67 -2.28 -3.78 -17.90
CA THR A 67 -0.89 -3.69 -18.32
C THR A 67 -0.64 -4.73 -19.43
N PRO A 68 -0.03 -4.36 -20.58
CA PRO A 68 0.31 -5.29 -21.65
C PRO A 68 1.19 -6.46 -21.15
N LEU A 69 0.94 -7.67 -21.65
CA LEU A 69 1.58 -8.89 -21.14
C LEU A 69 3.10 -8.88 -21.28
N ASP A 70 3.62 -8.27 -22.33
CA ASP A 70 5.05 -8.10 -22.61
C ASP A 70 5.74 -7.16 -21.59
N LEU A 71 4.98 -6.29 -20.95
CA LEU A 71 5.48 -5.33 -19.96
C LEU A 71 5.25 -5.77 -18.50
N LEU A 72 4.51 -6.85 -18.26
CA LEU A 72 4.19 -7.37 -16.92
C LEU A 72 5.43 -7.74 -16.09
N THR A 73 6.49 -8.13 -16.74
CA THR A 73 7.75 -8.55 -16.10
C THR A 73 8.33 -7.45 -15.21
N TRP A 74 8.22 -6.18 -15.64
CA TRP A 74 8.77 -5.05 -14.88
C TRP A 74 8.08 -4.82 -13.55
N PRO A 75 6.74 -4.57 -13.48
CA PRO A 75 6.09 -4.34 -12.20
C PRO A 75 6.18 -5.57 -11.28
N VAL A 76 6.12 -6.79 -11.82
CA VAL A 76 6.23 -8.02 -11.02
C VAL A 76 7.61 -8.15 -10.39
N ALA A 77 8.68 -8.05 -11.18
CA ALA A 77 10.05 -8.16 -10.67
C ALA A 77 10.36 -7.05 -9.64
N VAL A 78 9.95 -5.81 -9.93
CA VAL A 78 10.17 -4.67 -9.04
C VAL A 78 9.34 -4.80 -7.78
N GLY A 79 8.10 -5.30 -7.85
CA GLY A 79 7.25 -5.55 -6.69
C GLY A 79 7.81 -6.66 -5.78
N MET A 80 8.28 -7.76 -6.35
CA MET A 80 8.98 -8.81 -5.58
C MET A 80 10.23 -8.27 -4.88
N MET A 81 11.02 -7.47 -5.57
CA MET A 81 12.21 -6.82 -4.99
C MET A 81 11.82 -5.84 -3.88
N ALA A 82 10.75 -5.08 -4.05
CA ALA A 82 10.24 -4.16 -3.03
C ALA A 82 9.85 -4.91 -1.74
N HIS A 83 9.20 -6.05 -1.86
CA HIS A 83 8.88 -6.93 -0.71
C HIS A 83 10.13 -7.50 -0.06
N ALA A 84 11.10 -7.97 -0.84
CA ALA A 84 12.39 -8.43 -0.32
C ALA A 84 13.12 -7.32 0.47
N LEU A 85 13.15 -6.10 -0.04
CA LEU A 85 13.75 -4.95 0.64
C LEU A 85 12.97 -4.59 1.92
N ARG A 86 11.63 -4.55 1.85
CA ARG A 86 10.80 -4.30 3.02
C ARG A 86 11.02 -5.37 4.09
N TRP A 87 11.04 -6.63 3.72
CA TRP A 87 11.34 -7.73 4.64
C TRP A 87 12.71 -7.55 5.29
N GLY A 88 13.74 -7.25 4.49
CA GLY A 88 15.10 -7.01 5.01
C GLY A 88 15.17 -5.83 5.97
N THR A 89 14.49 -4.71 5.68
CA THR A 89 14.45 -3.56 6.60
C THR A 89 13.73 -3.88 7.90
N LEU A 90 12.64 -4.66 7.86
CA LEU A 90 11.90 -5.06 9.06
C LEU A 90 12.64 -6.07 9.91
N VAL A 91 13.21 -7.11 9.28
CA VAL A 91 13.79 -8.26 10.01
C VAL A 91 15.27 -8.08 10.32
N ILE A 92 16.06 -7.51 9.40
CA ILE A 92 17.51 -7.37 9.57
C ILE A 92 17.86 -6.06 10.28
N LEU A 93 17.18 -4.97 9.92
CA LEU A 93 17.45 -3.64 10.47
C LEU A 93 16.53 -3.26 11.63
N ASP A 94 15.57 -4.12 11.99
CA ASP A 94 14.61 -3.93 13.09
C ASP A 94 13.91 -2.55 13.03
N THR A 95 13.51 -2.15 11.83
CA THR A 95 12.87 -0.85 11.60
C THR A 95 11.35 -0.93 11.65
N SER A 96 10.68 0.22 11.71
CA SER A 96 9.22 0.28 11.67
C SER A 96 8.64 -0.13 10.30
N ALA A 97 7.40 -0.60 10.28
CA ALA A 97 6.68 -0.95 9.05
C ALA A 97 6.60 0.24 8.05
N ALA A 98 6.48 1.46 8.55
CA ALA A 98 6.47 2.66 7.74
C ALA A 98 7.85 2.92 7.10
N THR A 99 8.94 2.75 7.85
CA THR A 99 10.31 2.90 7.32
C THR A 99 10.58 1.87 6.22
N GLY A 100 10.24 0.60 6.45
CA GLY A 100 10.39 -0.46 5.45
C GLY A 100 9.57 -0.19 4.18
N ALA A 101 8.33 0.27 4.34
CA ALA A 101 7.46 0.62 3.23
C ALA A 101 8.00 1.84 2.45
N PHE A 102 8.54 2.86 3.13
CA PHE A 102 9.17 4.03 2.50
C PHE A 102 10.38 3.64 1.66
N VAL A 103 11.32 2.89 2.23
CA VAL A 103 12.54 2.45 1.54
C VAL A 103 12.20 1.62 0.31
N ALA A 104 11.33 0.62 0.48
CA ALA A 104 10.89 -0.22 -0.62
C ALA A 104 10.24 0.58 -1.75
N SER A 105 9.31 1.48 -1.41
CA SER A 105 8.61 2.32 -2.39
C SER A 105 9.54 3.32 -3.08
N ALA A 106 10.55 3.86 -2.36
CA ALA A 106 11.54 4.75 -2.94
C ALA A 106 12.38 4.04 -4.01
N VAL A 107 12.78 2.80 -3.75
CA VAL A 107 13.50 1.98 -4.74
C VAL A 107 12.61 1.66 -5.94
N VAL A 108 11.31 1.34 -5.71
CA VAL A 108 10.34 1.19 -6.81
C VAL A 108 10.27 2.45 -7.67
N GLY A 109 10.13 3.63 -7.05
CA GLY A 109 10.07 4.92 -7.75
C GLY A 109 11.35 5.20 -8.56
N LEU A 110 12.53 4.91 -8.00
CA LEU A 110 13.82 5.07 -8.68
C LEU A 110 13.95 4.18 -9.92
N ILE A 111 13.50 2.94 -9.85
CA ILE A 111 13.63 1.98 -10.94
C ILE A 111 12.55 2.19 -12.01
N LEU A 112 11.28 2.31 -11.58
CA LEU A 112 10.19 2.39 -12.54
C LEU A 112 10.08 3.73 -13.25
N THR A 113 10.59 4.83 -12.70
CA THR A 113 10.51 6.11 -13.39
C THR A 113 11.29 6.12 -14.72
N PRO A 114 12.59 5.76 -14.77
CA PRO A 114 13.30 5.69 -16.04
C PRO A 114 12.75 4.59 -16.96
N VAL A 115 12.28 3.47 -16.42
CA VAL A 115 11.65 2.41 -17.21
C VAL A 115 10.37 2.92 -17.88
N ALA A 116 9.51 3.60 -17.14
CA ALA A 116 8.28 4.18 -17.65
C ALA A 116 8.56 5.20 -18.79
N HIS A 117 9.58 6.07 -18.62
CA HIS A 117 9.98 7.01 -19.65
C HIS A 117 10.50 6.29 -20.91
N ARG A 118 11.33 5.28 -20.73
CA ARG A 118 11.95 4.54 -21.86
C ARG A 118 10.95 3.76 -22.69
N TRP A 119 9.94 3.17 -22.03
CA TRP A 119 8.95 2.29 -22.65
C TRP A 119 7.58 2.94 -22.84
N HIS A 120 7.47 4.26 -22.58
CA HIS A 120 6.21 5.02 -22.68
C HIS A 120 5.04 4.39 -21.89
N MET A 121 5.36 3.80 -20.74
CA MET A 121 4.38 3.13 -19.88
C MET A 121 3.65 4.14 -18.97
N PRO A 122 2.38 3.90 -18.63
CA PRO A 122 1.66 4.73 -17.67
C PRO A 122 2.23 4.52 -16.26
N TRP A 123 3.16 5.38 -15.85
CA TRP A 123 3.90 5.26 -14.60
C TRP A 123 2.99 5.02 -13.38
N ALA A 124 1.84 5.71 -13.32
CA ALA A 124 0.92 5.57 -12.19
C ALA A 124 0.37 4.13 -12.04
N ALA A 125 0.07 3.46 -13.16
CA ALA A 125 -0.46 2.10 -13.14
C ALA A 125 0.61 1.09 -12.70
N ILE A 126 1.81 1.14 -13.31
CA ILE A 126 2.88 0.19 -12.99
C ILE A 126 3.47 0.44 -11.59
N GLY A 127 3.65 1.71 -11.20
CA GLY A 127 4.13 2.08 -9.88
C GLY A 127 3.17 1.66 -8.78
N PHE A 128 1.87 1.93 -8.96
CA PHE A 128 0.85 1.51 -8.00
C PHE A 128 0.75 -0.02 -7.90
N ALA A 129 0.71 -0.73 -9.03
CA ALA A 129 0.66 -2.20 -9.03
C ALA A 129 1.84 -2.82 -8.25
N SER A 130 3.05 -2.22 -8.35
CA SER A 130 4.25 -2.74 -7.67
C SER A 130 4.24 -2.54 -6.16
N VAL A 131 3.48 -1.58 -5.62
CA VAL A 131 3.46 -1.27 -4.18
C VAL A 131 2.14 -1.61 -3.49
N VAL A 132 1.08 -1.93 -4.25
CA VAL A 132 -0.26 -2.13 -3.70
C VAL A 132 -0.32 -3.26 -2.68
N SER A 133 0.48 -4.31 -2.86
CA SER A 133 0.57 -5.43 -1.93
C SER A 133 1.16 -5.05 -0.55
N MET A 134 1.87 -3.92 -0.46
CA MET A 134 2.38 -3.39 0.81
C MET A 134 1.38 -2.50 1.55
N MET A 135 0.20 -2.21 0.97
CA MET A 135 -0.83 -1.42 1.63
C MET A 135 -1.30 -2.08 2.93
N PRO A 136 -1.52 -1.29 4.00
CA PRO A 136 -1.83 -1.79 5.33
C PRO A 136 -3.30 -2.20 5.47
N GLY A 137 -3.79 -3.07 4.58
CA GLY A 137 -5.19 -3.51 4.54
C GLY A 137 -5.64 -4.19 5.83
N SER A 138 -4.78 -5.02 6.43
CA SER A 138 -5.06 -5.67 7.71
C SER A 138 -5.26 -4.68 8.86
N ASN A 139 -4.45 -3.63 8.91
CA ASN A 139 -4.57 -2.57 9.92
C ASN A 139 -5.87 -1.76 9.72
N LEU A 140 -6.19 -1.40 8.48
CA LEU A 140 -7.47 -0.72 8.17
C LEU A 140 -8.66 -1.57 8.57
N PHE A 141 -8.58 -2.87 8.32
CA PHE A 141 -9.66 -3.79 8.66
C PHE A 141 -9.82 -3.97 10.18
N ARG A 142 -8.70 -4.14 10.93
CA ARG A 142 -8.74 -4.20 12.40
C ARG A 142 -9.24 -2.90 13.02
N MET A 143 -8.80 -1.76 12.51
CA MET A 143 -9.33 -0.46 12.92
C MET A 143 -10.86 -0.39 12.71
N ALA A 144 -11.37 -0.80 11.54
CA ALA A 144 -12.81 -0.79 11.26
C ALA A 144 -13.57 -1.73 12.20
N SER A 145 -13.05 -2.93 12.45
CA SER A 145 -13.63 -3.88 13.42
C SER A 145 -13.67 -3.31 14.83
N GLY A 146 -12.55 -2.73 15.28
CA GLY A 146 -12.46 -2.12 16.61
C GLY A 146 -13.43 -0.94 16.77
N LEU A 147 -13.58 -0.10 15.75
CA LEU A 147 -14.57 1.01 15.78
C LEU A 147 -16.00 0.49 15.90
N LEU A 148 -16.37 -0.58 15.21
CA LEU A 148 -17.70 -1.17 15.32
C LEU A 148 -17.94 -1.82 16.67
N GLU A 149 -16.94 -2.48 17.24
CA GLU A 149 -17.02 -3.06 18.58
C GLU A 149 -17.18 -1.97 19.66
N ILE A 150 -16.42 -0.87 19.55
CA ILE A 150 -16.56 0.30 20.42
C ILE A 150 -17.96 0.90 20.32
N ALA A 151 -18.51 1.02 19.11
CA ALA A 151 -19.83 1.60 18.88
C ALA A 151 -20.98 0.70 19.37
N GLY A 152 -20.80 -0.62 19.36
CA GLY A 152 -21.82 -1.60 19.75
C GLY A 152 -21.76 -2.02 21.22
N SER A 153 -20.70 -1.71 21.97
CA SER A 153 -20.49 -2.16 23.35
C SER A 153 -20.99 -1.13 24.36
N THR A 154 -21.59 -1.61 25.46
CA THR A 154 -22.00 -0.79 26.61
C THR A 154 -20.87 -0.55 27.62
N GLY A 155 -19.70 -1.19 27.41
CA GLY A 155 -18.50 -1.04 28.24
C GLY A 155 -17.27 -1.31 27.39
N THR A 156 -16.61 -0.24 26.94
CA THR A 156 -15.42 -0.33 26.08
C THR A 156 -14.16 -0.34 26.94
N SER A 157 -13.26 -1.32 26.72
CA SER A 157 -11.96 -1.36 27.37
C SER A 157 -10.99 -0.33 26.77
N LEU A 158 -10.11 0.23 27.60
CA LEU A 158 -9.05 1.12 27.14
C LEU A 158 -8.10 0.41 26.14
N ASP A 159 -7.89 -0.89 26.33
CA ASP A 159 -7.04 -1.70 25.44
C ASP A 159 -7.63 -1.78 24.03
N LEU A 160 -8.94 -1.98 23.89
CA LEU A 160 -9.61 -1.98 22.59
C LEU A 160 -9.50 -0.61 21.90
N ILE A 161 -9.69 0.48 22.64
CA ILE A 161 -9.54 1.84 22.09
C ILE A 161 -8.10 2.06 21.63
N SER A 162 -7.12 1.73 22.46
CA SER A 162 -5.71 1.93 22.14
C SER A 162 -5.26 1.09 20.94
N ALA A 163 -5.67 -0.17 20.84
CA ALA A 163 -5.39 -1.04 19.72
C ALA A 163 -6.02 -0.52 18.41
N THR A 164 -7.29 -0.06 18.47
CA THR A 164 -8.01 0.51 17.33
C THR A 164 -7.31 1.77 16.79
N ILE A 165 -6.89 2.67 17.70
CA ILE A 165 -6.15 3.88 17.33
C ILE A 165 -4.78 3.51 16.76
N ALA A 166 -4.05 2.56 17.36
CA ALA A 166 -2.75 2.12 16.90
C ALA A 166 -2.81 1.56 15.48
N ASP A 167 -3.81 0.74 15.16
CA ASP A 167 -4.03 0.22 13.82
C ASP A 167 -4.34 1.34 12.81
N GLY A 168 -5.13 2.35 13.19
CA GLY A 168 -5.41 3.51 12.35
C GLY A 168 -4.16 4.34 12.06
N VAL A 169 -3.35 4.61 13.10
CA VAL A 169 -2.08 5.34 12.95
C VAL A 169 -1.10 4.54 12.09
N ALA A 170 -0.99 3.23 12.30
CA ALA A 170 -0.14 2.36 11.49
C ALA A 170 -0.57 2.37 10.02
N ALA A 171 -1.87 2.26 9.74
CA ALA A 171 -2.41 2.32 8.38
C ALA A 171 -2.09 3.66 7.70
N LEU A 172 -2.29 4.77 8.39
CA LEU A 172 -2.00 6.11 7.88
C LEU A 172 -0.51 6.30 7.59
N THR A 173 0.35 5.97 8.55
CA THR A 173 1.81 6.17 8.42
C THR A 173 2.41 5.31 7.32
N VAL A 174 2.00 4.05 7.19
CA VAL A 174 2.45 3.16 6.09
C VAL A 174 1.96 3.68 4.73
N THR A 175 0.71 4.13 4.62
CA THR A 175 0.16 4.68 3.38
C THR A 175 0.90 5.95 2.95
N LEU A 176 1.19 6.86 3.88
CA LEU A 176 1.98 8.05 3.62
C LEU A 176 3.42 7.69 3.23
N ALA A 177 4.03 6.74 3.93
CA ALA A 177 5.38 6.26 3.63
C ALA A 177 5.48 5.71 2.20
N ILE A 178 4.52 4.88 1.77
CA ILE A 178 4.44 4.36 0.40
C ILE A 178 4.29 5.52 -0.60
N SER A 179 3.39 6.45 -0.32
CA SER A 179 3.11 7.57 -1.23
C SER A 179 4.32 8.48 -1.41
N PHE A 180 4.95 8.91 -0.31
CA PHE A 180 6.14 9.75 -0.36
C PHE A 180 7.34 9.00 -0.92
N GLY A 181 7.55 7.74 -0.54
CA GLY A 181 8.61 6.92 -1.07
C GLY A 181 8.53 6.78 -2.60
N LEU A 182 7.34 6.52 -3.13
CA LEU A 182 7.12 6.34 -4.57
C LEU A 182 7.24 7.66 -5.35
N LEU A 183 6.67 8.74 -4.83
CA LEU A 183 6.59 10.02 -5.54
C LEU A 183 7.89 10.83 -5.49
N THR A 184 8.63 10.80 -4.40
CA THR A 184 9.84 11.63 -4.23
C THR A 184 10.89 11.34 -5.31
N PRO A 185 11.30 10.09 -5.57
CA PRO A 185 12.26 9.80 -6.63
C PRO A 185 11.73 10.16 -8.02
N LYS A 186 10.44 9.93 -8.27
CA LYS A 186 9.81 10.29 -9.54
C LYS A 186 9.94 11.79 -9.81
N LEU A 187 9.53 12.61 -8.85
CA LEU A 187 9.59 14.07 -9.00
C LEU A 187 11.03 14.56 -9.18
N ALA A 188 11.99 13.96 -8.48
CA ALA A 188 13.40 14.31 -8.61
C ALA A 188 13.94 13.98 -10.01
N ILE A 189 13.62 12.80 -10.54
CA ILE A 189 14.04 12.38 -11.88
C ILE A 189 13.38 13.25 -12.95
N ASP A 190 12.08 13.50 -12.87
CA ASP A 190 11.35 14.34 -13.82
C ASP A 190 11.95 15.76 -13.86
N TRP A 191 12.24 16.35 -12.69
CA TRP A 191 12.86 17.66 -12.60
C TRP A 191 14.28 17.71 -13.19
N LEU A 192 15.09 16.66 -12.99
CA LEU A 192 16.41 16.57 -13.60
C LEU A 192 16.32 16.50 -15.14
N HIS A 193 15.38 15.68 -15.67
CA HIS A 193 15.14 15.57 -17.09
C HIS A 193 14.71 16.92 -17.73
N GLU A 194 13.82 17.64 -17.08
CA GLU A 194 13.41 18.98 -17.56
C GLU A 194 14.56 19.98 -17.56
N ARG A 195 15.43 19.97 -16.55
CA ARG A 195 16.60 20.84 -16.51
C ARG A 195 17.60 20.54 -17.62
N THR A 196 17.91 19.28 -17.86
CA THR A 196 18.83 18.88 -18.94
C THR A 196 18.27 19.24 -20.30
N ALA A 197 16.96 19.07 -20.53
CA ALA A 197 16.32 19.47 -21.76
C ALA A 197 16.39 20.99 -22.02
N ARG A 198 16.18 21.80 -20.96
CA ARG A 198 16.29 23.29 -21.07
C ARG A 198 17.71 23.79 -21.26
N ALA A 199 18.72 23.06 -20.79
CA ALA A 199 20.12 23.43 -20.95
C ALA A 199 20.67 23.08 -22.36
N ALA A 200 19.98 22.23 -23.11
CA ALA A 200 20.34 21.80 -24.47
C ALA A 200 19.74 22.70 -25.57
N HIS A 201 18.91 23.68 -25.21
CA HIS A 201 18.33 24.71 -26.05
C HIS A 201 18.89 26.09 -25.73
#